data_b8babe75c9adc4483d9ab63a6ed7f89f
#
_entry.id   b8babe75c9adc4483d9ab63a6ed7f89f
#
_cell.length_a   1.000
_cell.length_b   1.000
_cell.length_c   1.000
_cell.angle_alpha   90.00
_cell.angle_beta   90.00
_cell.angle_gamma   90.00
#
_symmetry.space_group_name_H-M   'P 1'
#
loop_
_entity.id
_entity.type
_entity.pdbx_description
1 polymer ?
#
loop_
_entity_poly.entity_id
_entity_poly.type
_entity_poly.pdbx_seq_one_letter_code
_entity_poly.pdbx_strand_id
1 'polypeptide(L)'
;TSTPEAQGISSIDVTKFVNKLAELDYVHGFAVIRHGKIITEGYREGCSASDKHQLFSLSKSFVSSAIGIAYGEGLLSPDSLLVDFFPEYMSEKVTERMRKLKLRHLLSMSSGHSSCAIGRYSSKHSWRSEGQSLPENMRAWVKNFLEDELPFEPGERFVYNSGATFMLSAVIQRVTGMRVSEYLRGRLFDKLGFDEALYWEQNPEGIDVGGWGFHLSIRELAAFANLWLNRGIINGEQIIPSDYVEEATQWQISNGEVNDVSDWVQGYGFQFWRCRNNCFRGDGYAGQLALIIPEHDAAVVMTAGLPMMQRELDAAFSFLLPAFKENPLPEDTAAYLALNQAAHSLKFNFGPEGEPNPSFSMVEFDVKANEIDLRSIQLIQDANGLTLRYYFNHGGEEVYEAGFKEKREGSINLVTKGYALRTVGRCHWENQSTAVIVLAIPRSPSIFTIKINLDPREGNPSINMDTPIWFGYEKLQKQEFFKA
;
A
#
# COMPACT_ATOMS: atom_id res chain seq x y z
N THR A 1 -24.24 -2.83 -5.72
CA THR A 1 -24.51 -2.80 -4.26
C THR A 1 -25.72 -3.65 -3.91
N SER A 2 -25.80 -4.15 -2.68
CA SER A 2 -26.92 -4.92 -2.11
C SER A 2 -26.98 -4.70 -0.61
N THR A 3 -28.11 -5.05 0.04
CA THR A 3 -28.13 -5.13 1.50
C THR A 3 -27.39 -6.40 1.96
N PRO A 4 -26.80 -6.42 3.15
CA PRO A 4 -26.18 -7.61 3.72
C PRO A 4 -27.17 -8.79 3.83
N GLU A 5 -28.40 -8.53 4.30
CA GLU A 5 -29.42 -9.53 4.46
C GLU A 5 -29.76 -10.26 3.15
N ALA A 6 -29.90 -9.51 2.05
CA ALA A 6 -30.14 -10.09 0.72
C ALA A 6 -28.97 -10.98 0.24
N GLN A 7 -27.80 -10.84 0.86
CA GLN A 7 -26.63 -11.64 0.57
C GLN A 7 -26.26 -12.62 1.72
N GLY A 8 -27.22 -12.92 2.62
CA GLY A 8 -27.09 -13.96 3.63
C GLY A 8 -26.13 -13.62 4.77
N ILE A 9 -26.00 -12.36 5.15
CA ILE A 9 -25.32 -11.94 6.37
C ILE A 9 -26.13 -10.82 7.02
N SER A 10 -26.19 -10.79 8.38
CA SER A 10 -26.96 -9.74 9.04
C SER A 10 -26.19 -8.42 9.09
N SER A 11 -26.88 -7.30 8.90
CA SER A 11 -26.32 -5.95 9.11
C SER A 11 -25.75 -5.78 10.53
N ILE A 12 -26.31 -6.47 11.53
CA ILE A 12 -25.80 -6.47 12.90
C ILE A 12 -24.39 -7.06 12.97
N ASP A 13 -24.14 -8.20 12.30
CA ASP A 13 -22.82 -8.85 12.34
C ASP A 13 -21.79 -8.06 11.52
N VAL A 14 -22.20 -7.49 10.37
CA VAL A 14 -21.34 -6.57 9.61
C VAL A 14 -21.01 -5.33 10.45
N THR A 15 -21.94 -4.81 11.25
CA THR A 15 -21.68 -3.67 12.14
C THR A 15 -20.63 -3.99 13.21
N LYS A 16 -20.59 -5.22 13.75
CA LYS A 16 -19.53 -5.66 14.66
C LYS A 16 -18.16 -5.60 14.01
N PHE A 17 -18.06 -6.06 12.76
CA PHE A 17 -16.84 -5.95 11.96
C PHE A 17 -16.43 -4.49 11.77
N VAL A 18 -17.35 -3.62 11.33
CA VAL A 18 -17.10 -2.18 11.14
C VAL A 18 -16.63 -1.50 12.43
N ASN A 19 -17.26 -1.80 13.56
CA ASN A 19 -16.85 -1.29 14.86
C ASN A 19 -15.44 -1.76 15.23
N LYS A 20 -15.09 -3.01 14.88
CA LYS A 20 -13.72 -3.50 15.08
C LYS A 20 -12.71 -2.75 14.22
N LEU A 21 -13.05 -2.41 12.96
CA LEU A 21 -12.21 -1.56 12.13
C LEU A 21 -12.07 -0.13 12.69
N ALA A 22 -13.13 0.41 13.32
CA ALA A 22 -13.07 1.71 13.99
C ALA A 22 -12.03 1.73 15.13
N GLU A 23 -11.95 0.64 15.93
CA GLU A 23 -10.94 0.47 16.99
C GLU A 23 -9.50 0.35 16.48
N LEU A 24 -9.31 0.01 15.20
CA LEU A 24 -7.97 -0.10 14.61
C LEU A 24 -7.35 1.25 14.25
N ASP A 25 -8.06 2.36 14.40
CA ASP A 25 -7.68 3.77 14.19
C ASP A 25 -7.09 4.13 12.81
N TYR A 26 -6.46 3.20 12.11
CA TYR A 26 -5.68 3.47 10.91
C TYR A 26 -6.25 2.82 9.62
N VAL A 27 -7.46 2.28 9.64
CA VAL A 27 -8.16 1.83 8.42
C VAL A 27 -8.73 3.06 7.73
N HIS A 28 -8.33 3.34 6.49
CA HIS A 28 -8.72 4.51 5.71
C HIS A 28 -10.01 4.29 4.94
N GLY A 29 -10.15 3.11 4.34
CA GLY A 29 -11.34 2.69 3.63
C GLY A 29 -11.44 1.18 3.56
N PHE A 30 -12.66 0.68 3.42
CA PHE A 30 -12.92 -0.76 3.27
C PHE A 30 -14.17 -1.00 2.43
N ALA A 31 -14.27 -2.20 1.85
CA ALA A 31 -15.50 -2.73 1.32
C ALA A 31 -15.59 -4.24 1.58
N VAL A 32 -16.82 -4.73 1.79
CA VAL A 32 -17.15 -6.16 1.88
C VAL A 32 -17.99 -6.52 0.66
N ILE A 33 -17.53 -7.54 -0.06
CA ILE A 33 -18.15 -8.06 -1.27
C ILE A 33 -18.73 -9.44 -0.96
N ARG A 34 -19.91 -9.73 -1.46
CA ARG A 34 -20.51 -11.06 -1.46
C ARG A 34 -21.36 -11.29 -2.69
N HIS A 35 -21.26 -12.49 -3.30
CA HIS A 35 -21.95 -12.84 -4.55
C HIS A 35 -21.78 -11.76 -5.63
N GLY A 36 -20.56 -11.23 -5.75
CA GLY A 36 -20.19 -10.16 -6.70
C GLY A 36 -20.75 -8.77 -6.39
N LYS A 37 -21.37 -8.55 -5.21
CA LYS A 37 -22.00 -7.28 -4.83
C LYS A 37 -21.34 -6.68 -3.59
N ILE A 38 -21.07 -5.38 -3.61
CA ILE A 38 -20.66 -4.65 -2.41
C ILE A 38 -21.88 -4.59 -1.48
N ILE A 39 -21.75 -5.16 -0.27
CA ILE A 39 -22.79 -5.18 0.77
C ILE A 39 -22.61 -4.09 1.82
N THR A 40 -21.39 -3.60 1.98
CA THR A 40 -21.04 -2.40 2.75
C THR A 40 -19.71 -1.85 2.29
N GLU A 41 -19.55 -0.55 2.38
CA GLU A 41 -18.31 0.17 2.22
C GLU A 41 -18.26 1.33 3.20
N GLY A 42 -17.08 1.71 3.63
CA GLY A 42 -16.91 2.84 4.54
C GLY A 42 -15.56 3.50 4.37
N TYR A 43 -15.51 4.77 4.72
CA TYR A 43 -14.33 5.62 4.58
C TYR A 43 -14.13 6.41 5.86
N ARG A 44 -12.89 6.46 6.33
CA ARG A 44 -12.54 7.26 7.49
C ARG A 44 -12.64 8.74 7.12
N GLU A 45 -12.99 9.56 8.10
CA GLU A 45 -13.11 11.01 7.93
C GLU A 45 -11.88 11.59 7.21
N GLY A 46 -12.12 12.39 6.16
CA GLY A 46 -11.05 12.91 5.30
C GLY A 46 -10.65 11.98 4.15
N CYS A 47 -11.08 10.70 4.16
CA CYS A 47 -10.94 9.78 3.05
C CYS A 47 -12.25 9.68 2.25
N SER A 48 -12.16 9.26 0.99
CA SER A 48 -13.33 9.16 0.10
C SER A 48 -13.23 7.97 -0.86
N ALA A 49 -14.36 7.63 -1.49
CA ALA A 49 -14.44 6.58 -2.50
C ALA A 49 -13.55 6.83 -3.73
N SER A 50 -13.21 8.09 -4.01
CA SER A 50 -12.37 8.49 -5.14
C SER A 50 -10.88 8.56 -4.80
N ASP A 51 -10.51 8.42 -3.52
CA ASP A 51 -9.10 8.48 -3.14
C ASP A 51 -8.37 7.23 -3.61
N LYS A 52 -7.37 7.43 -4.48
CA LYS A 52 -6.47 6.37 -4.94
C LYS A 52 -5.33 6.23 -3.94
N HIS A 53 -5.35 5.15 -3.18
CA HIS A 53 -4.36 4.83 -2.17
C HIS A 53 -3.21 4.03 -2.79
N GLN A 54 -1.99 4.27 -2.34
CA GLN A 54 -0.84 3.47 -2.73
C GLN A 54 -1.00 2.03 -2.21
N LEU A 55 -0.95 1.06 -3.10
CA LEU A 55 -1.18 -0.35 -2.78
C LEU A 55 0.06 -1.09 -2.26
N PHE A 56 1.25 -0.47 -2.32
CA PHE A 56 2.50 -1.15 -1.99
C PHE A 56 2.59 -2.53 -2.66
N SER A 57 2.93 -3.56 -1.91
CA SER A 57 3.15 -4.91 -2.43
C SER A 57 1.90 -5.60 -2.98
N LEU A 58 0.69 -5.11 -2.71
CA LEU A 58 -0.51 -5.64 -3.37
C LEU A 58 -0.47 -5.41 -4.89
N SER A 59 0.33 -4.44 -5.37
CA SER A 59 0.67 -4.28 -6.79
C SER A 59 1.15 -5.57 -7.46
N LYS A 60 1.81 -6.46 -6.71
CA LYS A 60 2.32 -7.74 -7.19
C LYS A 60 1.23 -8.67 -7.74
N SER A 61 0.04 -8.65 -7.12
CA SER A 61 -1.09 -9.46 -7.57
C SER A 61 -1.61 -9.02 -8.95
N PHE A 62 -1.45 -7.73 -9.29
CA PHE A 62 -1.74 -7.23 -10.64
C PHE A 62 -0.70 -7.69 -11.66
N VAL A 63 0.56 -7.78 -11.28
CA VAL A 63 1.61 -8.38 -12.15
C VAL A 63 1.32 -9.86 -12.38
N SER A 64 0.89 -10.60 -11.35
CA SER A 64 0.41 -11.99 -11.52
C SER A 64 -0.73 -12.08 -12.54
N SER A 65 -1.70 -11.13 -12.47
CA SER A 65 -2.79 -11.07 -13.45
C SER A 65 -2.27 -10.83 -14.87
N ALA A 66 -1.28 -9.95 -15.04
CA ALA A 66 -0.65 -9.71 -16.36
C ALA A 66 0.04 -10.97 -16.91
N ILE A 67 0.77 -11.70 -16.06
CA ILE A 67 1.38 -12.97 -16.43
C ILE A 67 0.32 -14.01 -16.80
N GLY A 68 -0.78 -14.11 -16.03
CA GLY A 68 -1.88 -15.03 -16.33
C GLY A 68 -2.57 -14.71 -17.66
N ILE A 69 -2.80 -13.44 -17.98
CA ILE A 69 -3.36 -13.03 -19.27
C ILE A 69 -2.38 -13.35 -20.40
N ALA A 70 -1.09 -13.03 -20.25
CA ALA A 70 -0.07 -13.32 -21.24
C ALA A 70 0.13 -14.85 -21.46
N TYR A 71 -0.03 -15.64 -20.41
CA TYR A 71 -0.09 -17.11 -20.51
C TYR A 71 -1.30 -17.53 -21.36
N GLY A 72 -2.49 -17.00 -21.12
CA GLY A 72 -3.68 -17.28 -21.90
C GLY A 72 -3.56 -16.84 -23.37
N GLU A 73 -2.81 -15.79 -23.66
CA GLU A 73 -2.48 -15.34 -25.03
C GLU A 73 -1.36 -16.18 -25.69
N GLY A 74 -0.76 -17.13 -24.97
CA GLY A 74 0.33 -17.99 -25.48
C GLY A 74 1.68 -17.29 -25.64
N LEU A 75 1.87 -16.11 -24.98
CA LEU A 75 3.10 -15.33 -25.07
C LEU A 75 4.23 -15.85 -24.18
N LEU A 76 3.87 -16.54 -23.11
CA LEU A 76 4.78 -17.10 -22.10
C LEU A 76 4.13 -18.25 -21.34
N SER A 77 4.94 -18.96 -20.55
CA SER A 77 4.48 -19.97 -19.59
C SER A 77 5.15 -19.71 -18.22
N PRO A 78 4.52 -20.07 -17.10
CA PRO A 78 5.19 -20.11 -15.81
C PRO A 78 6.49 -20.94 -15.81
N ASP A 79 6.60 -21.91 -16.71
CA ASP A 79 7.79 -22.75 -16.87
C ASP A 79 8.85 -22.18 -17.83
N SER A 80 8.59 -21.06 -18.49
CA SER A 80 9.59 -20.38 -19.33
C SER A 80 10.80 -19.93 -18.50
N LEU A 81 11.99 -20.06 -19.07
CA LEU A 81 13.23 -19.61 -18.43
C LEU A 81 13.33 -18.08 -18.52
N LEU A 82 13.69 -17.43 -17.40
CA LEU A 82 13.83 -15.97 -17.37
C LEU A 82 14.85 -15.46 -18.38
N VAL A 83 15.96 -16.16 -18.52
CA VAL A 83 17.08 -15.76 -19.42
C VAL A 83 16.70 -15.73 -20.89
N ASP A 84 15.70 -16.50 -21.32
CA ASP A 84 15.27 -16.55 -22.72
C ASP A 84 14.62 -15.21 -23.17
N PHE A 85 14.13 -14.42 -22.24
CA PHE A 85 13.55 -13.10 -22.53
C PHE A 85 14.60 -11.99 -22.65
N PHE A 86 15.84 -12.22 -22.21
CA PHE A 86 16.89 -11.20 -22.13
C PHE A 86 18.24 -11.71 -22.70
N PRO A 87 18.29 -12.21 -23.94
CA PRO A 87 19.51 -12.82 -24.51
C PRO A 87 20.66 -11.82 -24.61
N GLU A 88 20.38 -10.52 -24.73
CA GLU A 88 21.40 -9.46 -24.81
C GLU A 88 22.19 -9.25 -23.49
N TYR A 89 21.68 -9.74 -22.37
CA TYR A 89 22.36 -9.65 -21.07
C TYR A 89 23.12 -10.92 -20.70
N MET A 90 23.14 -11.93 -21.60
CA MET A 90 23.88 -13.17 -21.33
C MET A 90 25.38 -12.93 -21.33
N SER A 91 25.98 -12.98 -20.18
CA SER A 91 27.40 -12.80 -19.93
C SER A 91 27.96 -13.93 -19.05
N GLU A 92 29.29 -13.94 -18.85
CA GLU A 92 29.94 -14.88 -17.93
C GLU A 92 29.52 -14.68 -16.46
N LYS A 93 28.95 -13.52 -16.13
CA LYS A 93 28.44 -13.23 -14.78
C LYS A 93 27.10 -13.91 -14.49
N VAL A 94 26.32 -14.27 -15.52
CA VAL A 94 25.05 -14.97 -15.34
C VAL A 94 25.32 -16.41 -14.92
N THR A 95 25.01 -16.72 -13.67
CA THR A 95 25.31 -18.01 -13.06
C THR A 95 24.47 -19.17 -13.64
N GLU A 96 24.93 -20.42 -13.45
CA GLU A 96 24.16 -21.60 -13.85
C GLU A 96 22.80 -21.70 -13.16
N ARG A 97 22.67 -21.23 -11.90
CA ARG A 97 21.40 -21.17 -11.19
C ARG A 97 20.46 -20.14 -11.83
N MET A 98 20.98 -18.98 -12.20
CA MET A 98 20.17 -17.95 -12.89
C MET A 98 19.66 -18.48 -14.24
N ARG A 99 20.45 -19.27 -14.97
CA ARG A 99 20.03 -19.89 -16.26
C ARG A 99 18.89 -20.90 -16.10
N LYS A 100 18.68 -21.44 -14.90
CA LYS A 100 17.59 -22.38 -14.59
C LYS A 100 16.36 -21.69 -13.98
N LEU A 101 16.43 -20.38 -13.74
CA LEU A 101 15.37 -19.62 -13.10
C LEU A 101 14.16 -19.51 -14.02
N LYS A 102 13.02 -20.08 -13.61
CA LYS A 102 11.74 -20.04 -14.32
C LYS A 102 10.87 -18.90 -13.79
N LEU A 103 9.89 -18.46 -14.59
CA LEU A 103 8.92 -17.44 -14.16
C LEU A 103 8.14 -17.88 -12.92
N ARG A 104 7.78 -19.17 -12.78
CA ARG A 104 7.11 -19.69 -11.57
C ARG A 104 7.91 -19.45 -10.28
N HIS A 105 9.25 -19.49 -10.35
CA HIS A 105 10.08 -19.21 -9.18
C HIS A 105 10.07 -17.74 -8.80
N LEU A 106 9.90 -16.83 -9.77
CA LEU A 106 9.67 -15.40 -9.50
C LEU A 106 8.27 -15.17 -8.91
N LEU A 107 7.26 -15.81 -9.50
CA LEU A 107 5.87 -15.75 -9.07
C LEU A 107 5.70 -16.24 -7.64
N SER A 108 6.35 -17.32 -7.26
CA SER A 108 6.26 -17.95 -5.93
C SER A 108 7.29 -17.43 -4.92
N MET A 109 8.03 -16.35 -5.23
CA MET A 109 9.06 -15.81 -4.32
C MET A 109 10.15 -16.82 -3.94
N SER A 110 10.51 -17.71 -4.86
CA SER A 110 11.54 -18.75 -4.67
C SER A 110 12.69 -18.64 -5.66
N SER A 111 13.09 -17.42 -5.97
CA SER A 111 14.09 -17.11 -7.00
C SER A 111 15.54 -17.52 -6.68
N GLY A 112 15.81 -18.04 -5.48
CA GLY A 112 17.15 -18.45 -5.06
C GLY A 112 18.01 -17.36 -4.43
N HIS A 113 17.52 -16.12 -4.32
CA HIS A 113 18.19 -15.03 -3.61
C HIS A 113 18.14 -15.24 -2.08
N SER A 114 19.09 -14.66 -1.34
CA SER A 114 19.08 -14.66 0.13
C SER A 114 18.32 -13.49 0.74
N SER A 115 18.00 -12.46 -0.05
CA SER A 115 17.27 -11.26 0.39
C SER A 115 16.62 -10.58 -0.82
N CYS A 116 15.83 -9.54 -0.56
CA CYS A 116 15.23 -8.74 -1.63
C CYS A 116 16.31 -8.05 -2.48
N ALA A 117 16.41 -8.43 -3.74
CA ALA A 117 17.44 -7.95 -4.68
C ALA A 117 17.30 -6.44 -4.95
N ILE A 118 16.06 -5.95 -5.09
CA ILE A 118 15.77 -4.56 -5.48
C ILE A 118 16.35 -3.53 -4.51
N GLY A 119 16.47 -3.86 -3.23
CA GLY A 119 17.06 -2.99 -2.21
C GLY A 119 18.52 -2.61 -2.50
N ARG A 120 19.23 -3.42 -3.29
CA ARG A 120 20.60 -3.15 -3.74
C ARG A 120 20.65 -2.15 -4.87
N TYR A 121 19.60 -2.03 -5.68
CA TYR A 121 19.54 -1.17 -6.86
C TYR A 121 18.82 0.16 -6.59
N SER A 122 17.80 0.14 -5.73
CA SER A 122 16.89 1.27 -5.52
C SER A 122 17.11 2.03 -4.21
N SER A 123 17.81 1.46 -3.23
CA SER A 123 17.63 1.76 -1.80
C SER A 123 18.14 3.09 -1.28
N LYS A 124 18.76 3.96 -2.07
CA LYS A 124 19.29 5.24 -1.52
C LYS A 124 18.98 6.48 -2.37
N HIS A 125 18.23 6.38 -3.45
CA HIS A 125 18.18 7.42 -4.46
C HIS A 125 16.80 7.97 -4.80
N SER A 126 15.73 7.50 -4.16
CA SER A 126 14.38 8.05 -4.30
C SER A 126 14.26 9.52 -3.82
N TRP A 127 15.29 10.03 -3.13
CA TRP A 127 15.33 11.37 -2.53
C TRP A 127 16.26 12.35 -3.26
N ARG A 128 16.70 12.05 -4.48
CA ARG A 128 17.54 12.99 -5.23
C ARG A 128 16.68 14.07 -5.89
N SER A 129 17.15 15.32 -5.79
CA SER A 129 16.61 16.46 -6.51
C SER A 129 16.63 16.22 -8.03
N GLU A 130 15.64 16.76 -8.74
CA GLU A 130 15.60 16.76 -10.21
C GLU A 130 16.93 17.25 -10.80
N GLY A 131 17.44 16.53 -11.79
CA GLY A 131 18.66 16.90 -12.50
C GLY A 131 19.94 16.13 -12.12
N GLN A 132 19.94 15.31 -11.06
CA GLN A 132 21.10 14.45 -10.77
C GLN A 132 21.03 13.12 -11.52
N SER A 133 21.99 12.84 -12.40
CA SER A 133 22.09 11.56 -13.09
C SER A 133 22.39 10.42 -12.12
N LEU A 134 21.60 9.34 -12.14
CA LEU A 134 21.90 8.12 -11.41
C LEU A 134 23.20 7.47 -11.97
N PRO A 135 24.04 6.87 -11.13
CA PRO A 135 25.12 5.98 -11.58
C PRO A 135 24.57 4.90 -12.52
N GLU A 136 25.36 4.50 -13.53
CA GLU A 136 24.94 3.53 -14.54
C GLU A 136 24.46 2.20 -13.93
N ASN A 137 25.15 1.72 -12.90
CA ASN A 137 24.77 0.51 -12.16
C ASN A 137 23.41 0.62 -11.42
N MET A 138 22.87 1.80 -11.25
CA MET A 138 21.54 2.01 -10.64
C MET A 138 20.42 2.22 -11.66
N ARG A 139 20.76 2.26 -12.95
CA ARG A 139 19.78 2.39 -14.03
C ARG A 139 19.44 1.07 -14.70
N ALA A 140 20.28 0.06 -14.57
CA ALA A 140 20.18 -1.20 -15.26
C ALA A 140 19.63 -2.30 -14.33
N TRP A 141 18.37 -2.19 -13.90
CA TRP A 141 17.81 -3.14 -12.92
C TRP A 141 17.68 -4.56 -13.48
N VAL A 142 17.30 -4.69 -14.73
CA VAL A 142 17.18 -6.00 -15.39
C VAL A 142 18.55 -6.69 -15.41
N LYS A 143 19.58 -5.99 -15.90
CA LYS A 143 20.95 -6.54 -15.96
C LYS A 143 21.46 -6.91 -14.56
N ASN A 144 21.28 -6.01 -13.59
CA ASN A 144 21.74 -6.23 -12.21
C ASN A 144 21.08 -7.47 -11.59
N PHE A 145 19.79 -7.70 -11.84
CA PHE A 145 19.11 -8.89 -11.34
C PHE A 145 19.65 -10.16 -11.98
N LEU A 146 19.90 -10.16 -13.31
CA LEU A 146 20.43 -11.32 -14.04
C LEU A 146 21.89 -11.65 -13.67
N GLU A 147 22.67 -10.65 -13.24
CA GLU A 147 24.05 -10.82 -12.79
C GLU A 147 24.16 -11.07 -11.27
N ASP A 148 23.02 -11.10 -10.53
CA ASP A 148 23.02 -11.42 -9.10
C ASP A 148 23.41 -12.87 -8.85
N GLU A 149 24.14 -13.07 -7.74
CA GLU A 149 24.45 -14.41 -7.25
C GLU A 149 23.22 -15.02 -6.56
N LEU A 150 22.92 -16.26 -6.91
CA LEU A 150 21.87 -17.06 -6.29
C LEU A 150 22.49 -18.09 -5.33
N PRO A 151 22.48 -17.84 -3.99
CA PRO A 151 23.05 -18.79 -3.04
C PRO A 151 22.22 -20.08 -2.91
N PHE A 152 20.94 -20.08 -3.32
CA PHE A 152 20.05 -21.23 -3.28
C PHE A 152 19.61 -21.64 -4.69
N GLU A 153 19.18 -22.89 -4.86
CA GLU A 153 18.56 -23.32 -6.11
C GLU A 153 17.20 -22.62 -6.29
N PRO A 154 16.83 -22.20 -7.52
CA PRO A 154 15.48 -21.73 -7.80
C PRO A 154 14.42 -22.75 -7.41
N GLY A 155 13.42 -22.33 -6.62
CA GLY A 155 12.37 -23.18 -6.09
C GLY A 155 12.69 -23.78 -4.72
N GLU A 156 13.90 -23.67 -4.19
CA GLU A 156 14.33 -24.33 -2.95
C GLU A 156 13.67 -23.73 -1.71
N ARG A 157 13.61 -22.40 -1.63
CA ARG A 157 13.07 -21.71 -0.45
C ARG A 157 12.41 -20.39 -0.77
N PHE A 158 11.46 -20.03 0.08
CA PHE A 158 10.79 -18.75 0.03
C PHE A 158 11.72 -17.63 0.53
N VAL A 159 11.89 -16.61 -0.30
CA VAL A 159 12.52 -15.33 0.07
C VAL A 159 11.73 -14.21 -0.59
N TYR A 160 11.00 -13.44 0.21
CA TYR A 160 10.20 -12.34 -0.32
C TYR A 160 11.08 -11.31 -1.04
N ASN A 161 10.87 -11.16 -2.36
CA ASN A 161 11.78 -10.42 -3.24
C ASN A 161 11.01 -9.58 -4.26
N SER A 162 10.91 -8.27 -4.03
CA SER A 162 10.27 -7.35 -4.98
C SER A 162 11.01 -7.25 -6.33
N GLY A 163 12.31 -7.57 -6.36
CA GLY A 163 13.07 -7.69 -7.61
C GLY A 163 12.58 -8.83 -8.50
N ALA A 164 12.10 -9.92 -7.90
CA ALA A 164 11.47 -11.01 -8.65
C ALA A 164 10.21 -10.52 -9.38
N THR A 165 9.37 -9.74 -8.71
CA THR A 165 8.17 -9.16 -9.34
C THR A 165 8.51 -8.10 -10.37
N PHE A 166 9.53 -7.28 -10.13
CA PHE A 166 10.03 -6.34 -11.15
C PHE A 166 10.45 -7.08 -12.42
N MET A 167 11.13 -8.22 -12.31
CA MET A 167 11.52 -9.02 -13.49
C MET A 167 10.30 -9.57 -14.22
N LEU A 168 9.21 -9.96 -13.53
CA LEU A 168 7.95 -10.32 -14.19
C LEU A 168 7.36 -9.14 -14.97
N SER A 169 7.41 -7.93 -14.41
CA SER A 169 7.00 -6.70 -15.08
C SER A 169 7.86 -6.44 -16.34
N ALA A 170 9.17 -6.61 -16.24
CA ALA A 170 10.10 -6.51 -17.37
C ALA A 170 9.83 -7.56 -18.45
N VAL A 171 9.48 -8.79 -18.08
CA VAL A 171 9.08 -9.85 -19.02
C VAL A 171 7.83 -9.46 -19.79
N ILE A 172 6.78 -8.95 -19.11
CA ILE A 172 5.57 -8.45 -19.81
C ILE A 172 5.94 -7.38 -20.83
N GLN A 173 6.74 -6.39 -20.45
CA GLN A 173 7.15 -5.35 -21.39
C GLN A 173 7.99 -5.92 -22.53
N ARG A 174 8.80 -6.93 -22.29
CA ARG A 174 9.61 -7.61 -23.32
C ARG A 174 8.75 -8.33 -24.35
N VAL A 175 7.76 -9.11 -23.94
CA VAL A 175 6.95 -9.93 -24.86
C VAL A 175 5.83 -9.15 -25.54
N THR A 176 5.39 -8.04 -24.97
CA THR A 176 4.26 -7.26 -25.47
C THR A 176 4.65 -5.92 -26.09
N GLY A 177 5.84 -5.39 -25.77
CA GLY A 177 6.24 -4.02 -26.07
C GLY A 177 5.53 -2.95 -25.21
N MET A 178 4.70 -3.36 -24.24
CA MET A 178 3.88 -2.50 -23.39
C MET A 178 4.29 -2.64 -21.92
N ARG A 179 4.28 -1.55 -21.15
CA ARG A 179 4.36 -1.62 -19.69
C ARG A 179 3.18 -2.44 -19.15
N VAL A 180 3.31 -2.98 -17.93
CA VAL A 180 2.22 -3.75 -17.30
C VAL A 180 0.92 -2.92 -17.23
N SER A 181 1.01 -1.65 -16.85
CA SER A 181 -0.14 -0.74 -16.77
C SER A 181 -0.83 -0.55 -18.14
N GLU A 182 -0.06 -0.43 -19.21
CA GLU A 182 -0.57 -0.31 -20.58
C GLU A 182 -1.14 -1.65 -21.11
N TYR A 183 -0.44 -2.75 -20.84
CA TYR A 183 -0.88 -4.08 -21.23
C TYR A 183 -2.20 -4.49 -20.61
N LEU A 184 -2.38 -4.16 -19.32
CA LEU A 184 -3.61 -4.44 -18.58
C LEU A 184 -4.75 -3.47 -18.93
N ARG A 185 -4.52 -2.30 -19.53
CA ARG A 185 -5.55 -1.28 -19.76
C ARG A 185 -6.79 -1.88 -20.42
N GLY A 186 -6.74 -2.20 -21.68
CA GLY A 186 -7.89 -2.73 -22.42
C GLY A 186 -8.26 -4.19 -22.07
N ARG A 187 -7.31 -4.96 -21.53
CA ARG A 187 -7.51 -6.38 -21.21
C ARG A 187 -8.23 -6.60 -19.88
N LEU A 188 -7.96 -5.71 -18.91
CA LEU A 188 -8.41 -5.87 -17.53
C LEU A 188 -9.04 -4.60 -16.97
N PHE A 189 -8.32 -3.47 -16.96
CA PHE A 189 -8.74 -2.29 -16.22
C PHE A 189 -10.03 -1.67 -16.75
N ASP A 190 -10.15 -1.53 -18.07
CA ASP A 190 -11.37 -1.00 -18.69
C ASP A 190 -12.58 -1.94 -18.46
N LYS A 191 -12.35 -3.26 -18.47
CA LYS A 191 -13.40 -4.25 -18.19
C LYS A 191 -13.85 -4.24 -16.72
N LEU A 192 -12.96 -3.88 -15.80
CA LEU A 192 -13.27 -3.70 -14.38
C LEU A 192 -13.83 -2.30 -14.06
N GLY A 193 -13.88 -1.40 -15.05
CA GLY A 193 -14.36 -0.03 -14.87
C GLY A 193 -13.40 0.86 -14.09
N PHE A 194 -12.08 0.63 -14.20
CA PHE A 194 -11.09 1.47 -13.58
C PHE A 194 -11.02 2.83 -14.29
N ASP A 195 -10.72 3.87 -13.51
CA ASP A 195 -10.49 5.22 -14.00
C ASP A 195 -9.38 5.26 -15.06
N GLU A 196 -9.48 6.17 -16.03
CA GLU A 196 -8.45 6.39 -17.04
C GLU A 196 -7.13 6.85 -16.41
N ALA A 197 -7.18 7.69 -15.37
CA ALA A 197 -6.03 8.21 -14.67
C ALA A 197 -5.47 7.20 -13.64
N LEU A 198 -4.73 6.21 -14.12
CA LEU A 198 -3.98 5.27 -13.28
C LEU A 198 -2.53 5.70 -13.15
N TYR A 199 -1.98 5.51 -11.95
CA TYR A 199 -0.58 5.75 -11.67
C TYR A 199 0.10 4.47 -11.17
N TRP A 200 1.20 4.10 -11.81
CA TRP A 200 2.13 3.08 -11.38
C TRP A 200 3.55 3.63 -11.45
N GLU A 201 4.31 3.51 -10.38
CA GLU A 201 5.70 3.95 -10.32
C GLU A 201 6.56 3.18 -11.32
N GLN A 202 7.50 3.89 -11.96
CA GLN A 202 8.44 3.32 -12.92
C GLN A 202 9.87 3.37 -12.40
N ASN A 203 10.67 2.41 -12.86
CA ASN A 203 12.10 2.45 -12.68
C ASN A 203 12.78 3.41 -13.69
N PRO A 204 14.09 3.68 -13.58
CA PRO A 204 14.81 4.53 -14.52
C PRO A 204 14.86 4.03 -15.97
N GLU A 205 14.53 2.76 -16.24
CA GLU A 205 14.47 2.16 -17.58
C GLU A 205 13.07 2.33 -18.21
N GLY A 206 12.11 2.96 -17.53
CA GLY A 206 10.74 3.13 -17.98
C GLY A 206 9.88 1.86 -17.90
N ILE A 207 10.20 0.98 -16.96
CA ILE A 207 9.46 -0.25 -16.66
C ILE A 207 8.64 -0.01 -15.39
N ASP A 208 7.36 -0.39 -15.38
CA ASP A 208 6.57 -0.36 -14.15
C ASP A 208 7.23 -1.25 -13.09
N VAL A 209 7.47 -0.71 -11.88
CA VAL A 209 8.25 -1.43 -10.85
C VAL A 209 7.61 -2.75 -10.40
N GLY A 210 6.32 -2.94 -10.66
CA GLY A 210 5.59 -4.18 -10.43
C GLY A 210 5.44 -4.54 -8.95
N GLY A 211 6.51 -4.50 -8.20
CA GLY A 211 6.57 -4.90 -6.79
C GLY A 211 5.87 -3.94 -5.82
N TRP A 212 5.57 -2.72 -6.23
CA TRP A 212 4.87 -1.66 -5.50
C TRP A 212 4.41 -0.54 -6.46
N GLY A 213 3.94 0.58 -5.93
CA GLY A 213 3.76 1.84 -6.66
C GLY A 213 2.47 1.97 -7.47
N PHE A 214 1.57 0.99 -7.45
CA PHE A 214 0.26 1.10 -8.05
C PHE A 214 -0.73 1.74 -7.08
N HIS A 215 -1.64 2.59 -7.59
CA HIS A 215 -2.60 3.33 -6.79
C HIS A 215 -4.03 3.05 -7.26
N LEU A 216 -4.90 2.63 -6.35
CA LEU A 216 -6.32 2.37 -6.62
C LEU A 216 -7.23 2.89 -5.52
N SER A 217 -8.47 3.15 -5.87
CA SER A 217 -9.58 3.35 -4.96
C SER A 217 -10.08 2.02 -4.37
N ILE A 218 -10.83 2.09 -3.26
CA ILE A 218 -11.46 0.91 -2.65
C ILE A 218 -12.38 0.17 -3.62
N ARG A 219 -13.14 0.89 -4.46
CA ARG A 219 -14.05 0.25 -5.41
C ARG A 219 -13.32 -0.44 -6.55
N GLU A 220 -12.23 0.13 -7.05
CA GLU A 220 -11.36 -0.53 -8.04
C GLU A 220 -10.71 -1.78 -7.45
N LEU A 221 -10.26 -1.70 -6.20
CA LEU A 221 -9.68 -2.84 -5.49
C LEU A 221 -10.76 -3.93 -5.23
N ALA A 222 -12.00 -3.55 -4.93
CA ALA A 222 -13.13 -4.48 -4.78
C ALA A 222 -13.47 -5.20 -6.10
N ALA A 223 -13.43 -4.48 -7.23
CA ALA A 223 -13.60 -5.10 -8.54
C ALA A 223 -12.49 -6.11 -8.87
N PHE A 224 -11.23 -5.77 -8.51
CA PHE A 224 -10.10 -6.69 -8.65
C PHE A 224 -10.24 -7.93 -7.75
N ALA A 225 -10.62 -7.77 -6.48
CA ALA A 225 -10.86 -8.90 -5.57
C ALA A 225 -11.98 -9.82 -6.11
N ASN A 226 -13.05 -9.22 -6.65
CA ASN A 226 -14.16 -9.97 -7.27
C ASN A 226 -13.75 -10.75 -8.53
N LEU A 227 -12.81 -10.24 -9.33
CA LEU A 227 -12.23 -10.99 -10.46
C LEU A 227 -11.61 -12.32 -9.99
N TRP A 228 -10.77 -12.26 -8.95
CA TRP A 228 -10.09 -13.44 -8.41
C TRP A 228 -11.07 -14.39 -7.70
N LEU A 229 -12.08 -13.84 -7.01
CA LEU A 229 -13.19 -14.62 -6.44
C LEU A 229 -13.96 -15.38 -7.54
N ASN A 230 -14.21 -14.72 -8.68
CA ASN A 230 -14.88 -15.30 -9.85
C ASN A 230 -13.94 -16.08 -10.78
N ARG A 231 -12.80 -16.54 -10.26
CA ARG A 231 -11.84 -17.40 -11.00
C ARG A 231 -11.41 -16.80 -12.35
N GLY A 232 -11.20 -15.49 -12.40
CA GLY A 232 -10.70 -14.78 -13.57
C GLY A 232 -11.78 -14.41 -14.62
N ILE A 233 -13.06 -14.50 -14.26
CA ILE A 233 -14.19 -14.19 -15.15
C ILE A 233 -14.72 -12.78 -14.88
N ILE A 234 -14.96 -12.00 -15.93
CA ILE A 234 -15.65 -10.70 -15.92
C ILE A 234 -16.82 -10.77 -16.90
N ASN A 235 -18.04 -10.53 -16.44
CA ASN A 235 -19.25 -10.51 -17.28
C ASN A 235 -19.42 -11.75 -18.19
N GLY A 236 -19.01 -12.93 -17.70
CA GLY A 236 -19.07 -14.19 -18.44
C GLY A 236 -17.88 -14.44 -19.38
N GLU A 237 -16.94 -13.51 -19.51
CA GLU A 237 -15.73 -13.67 -20.29
C GLU A 237 -14.55 -14.12 -19.39
N GLN A 238 -13.84 -15.18 -19.78
CA GLN A 238 -12.63 -15.63 -19.10
C GLN A 238 -11.48 -14.70 -19.46
N ILE A 239 -11.04 -13.88 -18.53
CA ILE A 239 -9.94 -12.90 -18.71
C ILE A 239 -8.59 -13.49 -18.30
N ILE A 240 -8.54 -14.18 -17.16
CA ILE A 240 -7.38 -14.92 -16.68
C ILE A 240 -7.73 -16.40 -16.77
N PRO A 241 -6.96 -17.24 -17.48
CA PRO A 241 -7.26 -18.67 -17.60
C PRO A 241 -7.52 -19.34 -16.25
N SER A 242 -8.53 -20.20 -16.18
CA SER A 242 -8.95 -20.81 -14.90
C SER A 242 -7.89 -21.72 -14.30
N ASP A 243 -7.11 -22.41 -15.11
CA ASP A 243 -5.97 -23.22 -14.69
C ASP A 243 -4.86 -22.37 -14.07
N TYR A 244 -4.58 -21.19 -14.66
CA TYR A 244 -3.63 -20.24 -14.05
C TYR A 244 -4.17 -19.70 -12.72
N VAL A 245 -5.45 -19.33 -12.62
CA VAL A 245 -6.04 -18.85 -11.36
C VAL A 245 -5.95 -19.92 -10.28
N GLU A 246 -6.24 -21.18 -10.63
CA GLU A 246 -6.13 -22.30 -9.71
C GLU A 246 -4.68 -22.47 -9.22
N GLU A 247 -3.72 -22.51 -10.13
CA GLU A 247 -2.30 -22.62 -9.79
C GLU A 247 -1.83 -21.42 -8.94
N ALA A 248 -2.21 -20.19 -9.33
CA ALA A 248 -1.77 -18.97 -8.67
C ALA A 248 -2.25 -18.84 -7.23
N THR A 249 -3.41 -19.39 -6.91
CA THR A 249 -4.03 -19.27 -5.58
C THR A 249 -3.78 -20.48 -4.67
N GLN A 250 -3.16 -21.54 -5.20
CA GLN A 250 -2.74 -22.70 -4.41
C GLN A 250 -1.40 -22.46 -3.70
N TRP A 251 -1.12 -23.35 -2.77
CA TRP A 251 0.16 -23.38 -2.07
C TRP A 251 1.28 -23.85 -3.03
N GLN A 252 2.21 -22.96 -3.36
CA GLN A 252 3.36 -23.24 -4.22
C GLN A 252 4.64 -23.50 -3.42
N ILE A 253 4.80 -22.79 -2.30
CA ILE A 253 5.98 -22.90 -1.47
C ILE A 253 5.64 -22.62 0.00
N SER A 254 6.36 -23.26 0.92
CA SER A 254 6.32 -22.96 2.35
C SER A 254 7.03 -21.62 2.63
N ASN A 255 6.41 -20.78 3.42
CA ASN A 255 6.95 -19.52 3.89
C ASN A 255 7.13 -19.48 5.42
N GLY A 256 7.07 -20.63 6.09
CA GLY A 256 7.27 -20.79 7.51
C GLY A 256 6.59 -22.07 8.06
N GLU A 257 6.61 -22.23 9.37
CA GLU A 257 5.86 -23.28 10.05
C GLU A 257 4.39 -22.87 10.18
N VAL A 258 3.52 -23.62 9.52
CA VAL A 258 2.07 -23.36 9.53
C VAL A 258 1.53 -23.44 10.95
N ASN A 259 0.74 -22.46 11.34
CA ASN A 259 0.05 -22.39 12.62
C ASN A 259 -1.32 -21.71 12.48
N ASP A 260 -2.13 -21.73 13.53
CA ASP A 260 -3.51 -21.23 13.54
C ASP A 260 -3.64 -19.77 14.03
N VAL A 261 -2.53 -19.07 14.25
CA VAL A 261 -2.53 -17.69 14.74
C VAL A 261 -1.98 -16.67 13.74
N SER A 262 -1.17 -17.10 12.75
CA SER A 262 -0.53 -16.21 11.79
C SER A 262 -0.91 -16.56 10.36
N ASP A 263 -1.35 -15.54 9.61
CA ASP A 263 -1.60 -15.65 8.17
C ASP A 263 -0.36 -15.34 7.31
N TRP A 264 0.81 -15.21 7.94
CA TRP A 264 2.09 -14.96 7.28
C TRP A 264 2.89 -16.23 7.02
N VAL A 265 2.40 -17.40 7.50
CA VAL A 265 3.08 -18.70 7.42
C VAL A 265 2.20 -19.79 6.81
N GLN A 266 1.12 -19.41 6.11
CA GLN A 266 0.16 -20.35 5.52
C GLN A 266 0.54 -20.80 4.10
N GLY A 267 1.75 -20.45 3.65
CA GLY A 267 2.24 -20.69 2.28
C GLY A 267 2.04 -19.51 1.35
N TYR A 268 2.62 -19.61 0.16
CA TYR A 268 2.58 -18.56 -0.87
C TYR A 268 2.26 -19.16 -2.24
N GLY A 269 1.42 -18.49 -3.00
CA GLY A 269 1.05 -18.82 -4.36
C GLY A 269 1.83 -17.98 -5.39
N PHE A 270 1.22 -17.63 -6.52
CA PHE A 270 1.79 -16.75 -7.52
C PHE A 270 1.44 -15.29 -7.23
N GLN A 271 2.23 -14.64 -6.37
CA GLN A 271 2.05 -13.26 -5.88
C GLN A 271 0.79 -13.09 -5.01
N PHE A 272 0.37 -14.16 -4.34
CA PHE A 272 -0.68 -14.19 -3.33
C PHE A 272 -0.21 -14.92 -2.08
N TRP A 273 -0.52 -14.36 -0.92
CA TRP A 273 -0.36 -15.02 0.36
C TRP A 273 -1.51 -15.99 0.61
N ARG A 274 -1.21 -17.19 1.04
CA ARG A 274 -2.23 -18.09 1.59
C ARG A 274 -2.62 -17.63 3.00
N CYS A 275 -3.85 -17.92 3.38
CA CYS A 275 -4.38 -17.60 4.70
C CYS A 275 -5.03 -18.84 5.34
N ARG A 276 -5.28 -18.75 6.63
CA ARG A 276 -6.18 -19.67 7.32
C ARG A 276 -7.55 -19.74 6.62
N ASN A 277 -8.38 -20.70 6.97
CA ASN A 277 -9.74 -20.86 6.44
C ASN A 277 -9.78 -20.95 4.90
N ASN A 278 -8.78 -21.58 4.30
CA ASN A 278 -8.67 -21.76 2.85
C ASN A 278 -8.77 -20.45 2.03
N CYS A 279 -8.53 -19.30 2.66
CA CYS A 279 -8.50 -18.00 2.02
C CYS A 279 -7.14 -17.73 1.35
N PHE A 280 -7.11 -16.69 0.50
CA PHE A 280 -5.88 -16.13 -0.03
C PHE A 280 -6.03 -14.62 -0.18
N ARG A 281 -4.90 -13.93 -0.28
CA ARG A 281 -4.93 -12.47 -0.36
C ARG A 281 -3.83 -11.87 -1.21
N GLY A 282 -4.11 -10.74 -1.87
CA GLY A 282 -3.13 -9.73 -2.22
C GLY A 282 -2.88 -8.85 -1.00
N ASP A 283 -1.61 -8.54 -0.73
CA ASP A 283 -1.19 -7.90 0.51
C ASP A 283 -0.16 -6.80 0.24
N GLY A 284 -0.36 -5.65 0.84
CA GLY A 284 0.55 -4.51 0.76
C GLY A 284 0.91 -3.97 2.13
N TYR A 285 2.11 -3.40 2.24
CA TYR A 285 2.62 -2.82 3.47
C TYR A 285 1.59 -1.91 4.14
N ALA A 286 1.51 -2.00 5.47
CA ALA A 286 0.63 -1.19 6.32
C ALA A 286 -0.87 -1.43 6.14
N GLY A 287 -1.29 -2.61 5.65
CA GLY A 287 -2.71 -3.00 5.63
C GLY A 287 -3.44 -2.66 4.34
N GLN A 288 -2.75 -2.71 3.20
CA GLN A 288 -3.41 -2.73 1.90
C GLN A 288 -3.82 -4.18 1.63
N LEU A 289 -5.10 -4.47 1.65
CA LEU A 289 -5.62 -5.84 1.68
C LEU A 289 -6.65 -6.08 0.57
N ALA A 290 -6.50 -7.20 -0.13
CA ALA A 290 -7.56 -7.83 -0.92
C ALA A 290 -7.67 -9.29 -0.48
N LEU A 291 -8.51 -9.56 0.53
CA LEU A 291 -8.77 -10.89 1.07
C LEU A 291 -9.89 -11.55 0.28
N ILE A 292 -9.62 -12.72 -0.29
CA ILE A 292 -10.58 -13.53 -1.04
C ILE A 292 -10.96 -14.74 -0.19
N ILE A 293 -12.27 -14.99 -0.06
CA ILE A 293 -12.89 -15.99 0.80
C ILE A 293 -13.75 -16.90 -0.08
N PRO A 294 -13.16 -17.85 -0.82
CA PRO A 294 -13.86 -18.62 -1.85
C PRO A 294 -15.05 -19.45 -1.31
N GLU A 295 -14.91 -20.05 -0.14
CA GLU A 295 -15.94 -20.91 0.47
C GLU A 295 -17.24 -20.16 0.80
N HIS A 296 -17.17 -18.84 0.90
CA HIS A 296 -18.32 -17.99 1.20
C HIS A 296 -18.73 -17.09 0.03
N ASP A 297 -18.12 -17.25 -1.15
CA ASP A 297 -18.30 -16.33 -2.29
C ASP A 297 -18.24 -14.87 -1.84
N ALA A 298 -17.16 -14.54 -1.09
CA ALA A 298 -16.98 -13.24 -0.47
C ALA A 298 -15.55 -12.73 -0.62
N ALA A 299 -15.39 -11.42 -0.53
CA ALA A 299 -14.09 -10.77 -0.43
C ALA A 299 -14.16 -9.54 0.49
N VAL A 300 -13.01 -9.18 1.06
CA VAL A 300 -12.86 -7.97 1.87
C VAL A 300 -11.67 -7.20 1.33
N VAL A 301 -11.85 -5.92 1.05
CA VAL A 301 -10.75 -5.04 0.66
C VAL A 301 -10.60 -3.90 1.65
N MET A 302 -9.35 -3.51 1.89
CA MET A 302 -9.02 -2.41 2.80
C MET A 302 -7.83 -1.60 2.30
N THR A 303 -7.80 -0.33 2.65
CA THR A 303 -6.62 0.52 2.62
C THR A 303 -6.39 1.08 4.01
N ALA A 304 -5.15 1.08 4.48
CA ALA A 304 -4.86 1.40 5.86
C ALA A 304 -3.44 1.93 6.08
N GLY A 305 -3.16 2.37 7.30
CA GLY A 305 -1.84 2.67 7.86
C GLY A 305 -1.55 1.83 9.10
N LEU A 306 -1.84 0.53 9.08
CA LEU A 306 -1.75 -0.37 10.24
C LEU A 306 -0.34 -0.90 10.47
N PRO A 307 0.27 -0.69 11.64
CA PRO A 307 1.57 -1.28 11.97
C PRO A 307 1.51 -2.79 12.19
N MET A 308 0.33 -3.32 12.52
CA MET A 308 0.11 -4.76 12.80
C MET A 308 -1.02 -5.29 11.90
N MET A 309 -0.68 -5.66 10.68
CA MET A 309 -1.62 -6.06 9.62
C MET A 309 -2.41 -7.35 9.91
N GLN A 310 -1.95 -8.22 10.82
CA GLN A 310 -2.71 -9.40 11.24
C GLN A 310 -4.07 -9.04 11.83
N ARG A 311 -4.19 -7.88 12.48
CA ARG A 311 -5.42 -7.45 13.17
C ARG A 311 -6.61 -7.24 12.25
N GLU A 312 -6.40 -6.82 11.00
CA GLU A 312 -7.48 -6.68 10.01
C GLU A 312 -7.99 -8.04 9.52
N LEU A 313 -7.08 -9.02 9.34
CA LEU A 313 -7.43 -10.39 8.99
C LEU A 313 -8.22 -11.05 10.14
N ASP A 314 -7.75 -10.87 11.37
CA ASP A 314 -8.44 -11.39 12.55
C ASP A 314 -9.84 -10.78 12.71
N ALA A 315 -10.03 -9.50 12.36
CA ALA A 315 -11.35 -8.87 12.36
C ALA A 315 -12.28 -9.52 11.33
N ALA A 316 -11.80 -9.75 10.09
CA ALA A 316 -12.59 -10.42 9.05
C ALA A 316 -12.94 -11.86 9.46
N PHE A 317 -11.98 -12.62 9.96
CA PHE A 317 -12.18 -14.03 10.35
C PHE A 317 -13.07 -14.19 11.58
N SER A 318 -13.00 -13.26 12.53
CA SER A 318 -13.78 -13.34 13.76
C SER A 318 -15.24 -12.91 13.59
N PHE A 319 -15.50 -11.94 12.72
CA PHE A 319 -16.83 -11.32 12.64
C PHE A 319 -17.59 -11.65 11.35
N LEU A 320 -16.90 -11.82 10.21
CA LEU A 320 -17.58 -12.07 8.92
C LEU A 320 -17.72 -13.57 8.64
N LEU A 321 -16.64 -14.35 8.76
CA LEU A 321 -16.69 -15.77 8.41
C LEU A 321 -17.82 -16.55 9.10
N PRO A 322 -17.96 -16.50 10.44
CA PRO A 322 -19.01 -17.27 11.13
C PRO A 322 -20.43 -16.75 10.88
N ALA A 323 -20.52 -15.50 10.37
CA ALA A 323 -21.80 -14.84 10.15
C ALA A 323 -22.43 -15.15 8.78
N PHE A 324 -21.66 -15.57 7.78
CA PHE A 324 -22.17 -15.90 6.44
C PHE A 324 -23.13 -17.10 6.48
N LYS A 325 -24.28 -16.93 5.80
CA LYS A 325 -25.31 -17.96 5.60
C LYS A 325 -25.50 -18.23 4.11
N GLU A 326 -25.94 -19.42 3.76
CA GLU A 326 -26.18 -19.81 2.36
C GLU A 326 -27.35 -19.05 1.74
N ASN A 327 -28.41 -18.82 2.53
CA ASN A 327 -29.65 -18.21 2.05
C ASN A 327 -29.75 -16.74 2.50
N PRO A 328 -30.47 -15.90 1.72
CA PRO A 328 -30.84 -14.56 2.16
C PRO A 328 -31.54 -14.57 3.51
N LEU A 329 -31.33 -13.52 4.29
CA LEU A 329 -31.99 -13.30 5.56
C LEU A 329 -33.17 -12.35 5.40
N PRO A 330 -34.14 -12.35 6.33
CA PRO A 330 -35.19 -11.33 6.37
C PRO A 330 -34.59 -9.93 6.42
N GLU A 331 -35.18 -8.99 5.72
CA GLU A 331 -34.78 -7.58 5.73
C GLU A 331 -34.85 -7.00 7.15
N ASP A 332 -33.80 -6.29 7.54
CA ASP A 332 -33.73 -5.50 8.77
C ASP A 332 -33.28 -4.07 8.43
N THR A 333 -34.24 -3.25 8.04
CA THR A 333 -33.99 -1.85 7.65
C THR A 333 -33.33 -1.05 8.77
N ALA A 334 -33.70 -1.30 10.04
CA ALA A 334 -33.12 -0.56 11.17
C ALA A 334 -31.66 -0.92 11.39
N ALA A 335 -31.32 -2.21 11.33
CA ALA A 335 -29.93 -2.67 11.41
C ALA A 335 -29.11 -2.18 10.21
N TYR A 336 -29.66 -2.19 9.01
CA TYR A 336 -28.98 -1.68 7.80
C TYR A 336 -28.67 -0.17 7.90
N LEU A 337 -29.61 0.63 8.40
CA LEU A 337 -29.37 2.06 8.64
C LEU A 337 -28.27 2.29 9.68
N ALA A 338 -28.28 1.50 10.78
CA ALA A 338 -27.24 1.55 11.79
C ALA A 338 -25.86 1.17 11.25
N LEU A 339 -25.78 0.14 10.39
CA LEU A 339 -24.54 -0.24 9.69
C LEU A 339 -24.02 0.90 8.82
N ASN A 340 -24.88 1.51 8.00
CA ASN A 340 -24.46 2.63 7.16
C ASN A 340 -23.96 3.82 8.00
N GLN A 341 -24.62 4.12 9.12
CA GLN A 341 -24.15 5.15 10.03
C GLN A 341 -22.77 4.80 10.60
N ALA A 342 -22.54 3.56 11.07
CA ALA A 342 -21.27 3.11 11.58
C ALA A 342 -20.16 3.22 10.53
N ALA A 343 -20.43 2.74 9.29
CA ALA A 343 -19.48 2.77 8.19
C ALA A 343 -19.04 4.18 7.76
N HIS A 344 -19.94 5.18 7.90
CA HIS A 344 -19.65 6.58 7.58
C HIS A 344 -19.20 7.42 8.79
N SER A 345 -19.08 6.84 9.97
CA SER A 345 -18.65 7.54 11.19
C SER A 345 -17.21 7.23 11.62
N LEU A 346 -16.43 6.54 10.79
CA LEU A 346 -15.03 6.26 11.08
C LEU A 346 -14.21 7.56 11.16
N LYS A 347 -13.45 7.75 12.25
CA LYS A 347 -12.67 8.98 12.49
C LYS A 347 -11.23 8.65 12.83
N PHE A 348 -10.29 9.48 12.37
CA PHE A 348 -8.93 9.46 12.88
C PHE A 348 -8.89 10.04 14.28
N ASN A 349 -8.02 9.50 15.11
CA ASN A 349 -7.71 10.08 16.40
C ASN A 349 -6.70 11.23 16.21
N PHE A 350 -7.21 12.46 16.10
CA PHE A 350 -6.37 13.65 15.99
C PHE A 350 -5.98 14.24 17.36
N GLY A 351 -6.26 13.54 18.46
CA GLY A 351 -6.09 14.09 19.80
C GLY A 351 -7.18 15.11 20.18
N PRO A 352 -6.98 15.85 21.26
CA PRO A 352 -7.95 16.83 21.76
C PRO A 352 -8.10 18.04 20.83
N GLU A 353 -9.21 18.74 20.96
CA GLU A 353 -9.36 20.09 20.44
C GLU A 353 -8.42 21.04 21.17
N GLY A 354 -7.86 22.01 20.42
CA GLY A 354 -6.94 22.99 20.94
C GLY A 354 -7.53 24.40 20.99
N GLU A 355 -6.80 25.27 21.68
CA GLU A 355 -7.02 26.71 21.69
C GLU A 355 -5.70 27.42 21.40
N PRO A 356 -5.74 28.64 20.83
CA PRO A 356 -4.53 29.42 20.61
C PRO A 356 -3.79 29.70 21.92
N ASN A 357 -2.47 29.63 21.90
CA ASN A 357 -1.64 30.09 23.01
C ASN A 357 -1.51 31.62 22.95
N PRO A 358 -2.05 32.39 23.90
CA PRO A 358 -2.06 33.85 23.84
C PRO A 358 -0.66 34.49 23.93
N SER A 359 0.32 33.73 24.37
CA SER A 359 1.72 34.18 24.49
C SER A 359 2.59 33.81 23.30
N PHE A 360 2.01 33.18 22.26
CA PHE A 360 2.75 32.70 21.09
C PHE A 360 2.15 33.26 19.79
N SER A 361 2.99 33.66 18.88
CA SER A 361 2.59 34.04 17.53
C SER A 361 3.43 33.34 16.46
N MET A 362 4.75 33.38 16.57
CA MET A 362 5.65 32.81 15.59
C MET A 362 7.05 32.58 16.18
N VAL A 363 7.71 31.54 15.69
CA VAL A 363 9.14 31.31 15.94
C VAL A 363 9.78 30.69 14.69
N GLU A 364 11.03 31.04 14.41
CA GLU A 364 11.84 30.43 13.37
C GLU A 364 13.12 29.84 13.98
N PHE A 365 13.56 28.72 13.41
CA PHE A 365 14.76 28.02 13.82
C PHE A 365 15.60 27.72 12.60
N ASP A 366 16.90 27.98 12.70
CA ASP A 366 17.90 27.46 11.75
C ASP A 366 18.20 25.99 12.04
N VAL A 367 18.48 25.22 10.99
CA VAL A 367 18.80 23.80 11.09
C VAL A 367 20.25 23.57 10.72
N LYS A 368 20.97 22.76 11.50
CA LYS A 368 22.31 22.33 11.15
C LYS A 368 22.35 21.62 9.81
N ALA A 369 23.49 21.64 9.13
CA ALA A 369 23.73 20.90 7.90
C ALA A 369 23.23 19.44 8.04
N ASN A 370 22.38 19.00 7.12
CA ASN A 370 21.65 17.74 7.20
C ASN A 370 21.48 17.10 5.81
N GLU A 371 21.10 15.83 5.80
CA GLU A 371 21.01 15.05 4.56
C GLU A 371 19.81 15.40 3.66
N ILE A 372 18.81 16.12 4.18
CA ILE A 372 17.60 16.51 3.44
C ILE A 372 17.65 17.95 2.92
N ASP A 373 18.77 18.62 3.08
CA ASP A 373 19.01 20.01 2.64
C ASP A 373 18.06 21.04 3.29
N LEU A 374 17.56 20.74 4.49
CA LEU A 374 16.68 21.63 5.26
C LEU A 374 17.48 22.80 5.83
N ARG A 375 17.03 24.03 5.60
CA ARG A 375 17.68 25.26 6.05
C ARG A 375 17.10 25.79 7.35
N SER A 376 15.80 26.02 7.38
CA SER A 376 15.09 26.54 8.56
C SER A 376 13.68 25.99 8.67
N ILE A 377 13.11 26.09 9.88
CA ILE A 377 11.75 25.70 10.18
C ILE A 377 11.07 26.87 10.87
N GLN A 378 9.84 27.17 10.46
CA GLN A 378 9.02 28.21 11.03
C GLN A 378 7.71 27.62 11.58
N LEU A 379 7.39 27.89 12.84
CA LEU A 379 6.10 27.61 13.44
C LEU A 379 5.32 28.91 13.59
N ILE A 380 4.13 28.96 13.02
CA ILE A 380 3.24 30.14 13.04
C ILE A 380 1.91 29.74 13.67
N GLN A 381 1.37 30.62 14.53
CA GLN A 381 0.02 30.51 15.05
C GLN A 381 -0.87 31.62 14.51
N ASP A 382 -2.06 31.26 14.11
CA ASP A 382 -3.17 32.19 13.92
C ASP A 382 -4.35 31.85 14.84
N ALA A 383 -5.47 32.56 14.70
CA ALA A 383 -6.64 32.34 15.54
C ALA A 383 -7.26 30.93 15.43
N ASN A 384 -7.00 30.22 14.33
CA ASN A 384 -7.67 28.98 14.00
C ASN A 384 -6.75 27.74 14.02
N GLY A 385 -5.41 27.91 14.12
CA GLY A 385 -4.52 26.76 14.12
C GLY A 385 -3.03 27.10 14.08
N LEU A 386 -2.24 26.05 13.78
CA LEU A 386 -0.81 26.11 13.62
C LEU A 386 -0.42 25.78 12.17
N THR A 387 0.61 26.48 11.70
CA THR A 387 1.27 26.21 10.41
C THR A 387 2.75 25.97 10.69
N LEU A 388 3.25 24.80 10.29
CA LEU A 388 4.67 24.46 10.36
C LEU A 388 5.24 24.47 8.95
N ARG A 389 6.28 25.29 8.70
CA ARG A 389 6.94 25.44 7.41
C ARG A 389 8.37 24.95 7.47
N TYR A 390 8.75 24.16 6.50
CA TYR A 390 10.12 23.70 6.27
C TYR A 390 10.67 24.41 5.06
N TYR A 391 11.81 25.07 5.18
CA TYR A 391 12.50 25.76 4.09
C TYR A 391 13.79 25.05 3.74
N PHE A 392 14.01 24.76 2.46
CA PHE A 392 15.17 24.05 1.96
C PHE A 392 16.19 24.99 1.30
N ASN A 393 17.49 24.65 1.31
CA ASN A 393 18.52 25.47 0.69
C ASN A 393 18.36 25.62 -0.82
N HIS A 394 17.77 24.63 -1.49
CA HIS A 394 17.44 24.69 -2.92
C HIS A 394 16.25 25.58 -3.26
N GLY A 395 15.63 26.27 -2.30
CA GLY A 395 14.56 27.24 -2.50
C GLY A 395 13.14 26.67 -2.43
N GLY A 396 12.95 25.38 -2.15
CA GLY A 396 11.63 24.78 -1.93
C GLY A 396 11.12 25.01 -0.51
N GLU A 397 9.79 24.86 -0.33
CA GLU A 397 9.15 24.82 0.99
C GLU A 397 8.15 23.66 1.10
N GLU A 398 7.94 23.17 2.33
CA GLU A 398 6.85 22.28 2.71
C GLU A 398 6.03 22.91 3.81
N VAL A 399 4.71 22.81 3.71
CA VAL A 399 3.78 23.45 4.63
C VAL A 399 2.84 22.42 5.24
N TYR A 400 2.83 22.34 6.58
CA TYR A 400 1.96 21.47 7.35
C TYR A 400 0.96 22.34 8.10
N GLU A 401 -0.33 22.18 7.80
CA GLU A 401 -1.41 22.97 8.37
C GLU A 401 -2.31 22.13 9.27
N ALA A 402 -2.64 22.66 10.45
CA ALA A 402 -3.50 22.00 11.41
C ALA A 402 -4.37 23.00 12.16
N GLY A 403 -5.63 22.67 12.37
CA GLY A 403 -6.57 23.55 13.07
C GLY A 403 -6.77 23.19 14.53
N PHE A 404 -7.16 24.15 15.35
CA PHE A 404 -7.44 23.93 16.78
C PHE A 404 -8.77 23.20 17.00
N LYS A 405 -9.85 23.74 16.50
CA LYS A 405 -11.22 23.17 16.62
C LYS A 405 -11.61 22.46 15.34
N GLU A 406 -11.63 23.20 14.24
CA GLU A 406 -11.86 22.65 12.93
C GLU A 406 -10.54 22.14 12.35
N LYS A 407 -10.60 21.00 11.66
CA LYS A 407 -9.43 20.45 10.95
C LYS A 407 -9.08 21.34 9.77
N ARG A 408 -7.77 21.48 9.50
CA ARG A 408 -7.30 22.13 8.28
C ARG A 408 -6.90 21.10 7.25
N GLU A 409 -7.26 21.38 6.00
CA GLU A 409 -6.76 20.68 4.84
C GLU A 409 -5.52 21.39 4.29
N GLY A 410 -4.53 20.61 3.88
CA GLY A 410 -3.30 21.07 3.28
C GLY A 410 -2.78 20.08 2.25
N SER A 411 -1.57 20.31 1.78
CA SER A 411 -0.88 19.37 0.89
C SER A 411 0.63 19.37 1.13
N ILE A 412 1.25 18.22 1.00
CA ILE A 412 2.70 18.04 1.12
C ILE A 412 3.28 17.33 -0.10
N ASN A 413 4.53 17.68 -0.46
CA ASN A 413 5.26 17.11 -1.61
C ASN A 413 6.49 16.30 -1.21
N LEU A 414 6.85 16.31 0.08
CA LEU A 414 8.15 15.84 0.60
C LEU A 414 8.49 14.40 0.21
N VAL A 415 7.52 13.55 0.00
CA VAL A 415 7.69 12.11 -0.23
C VAL A 415 7.47 11.72 -1.69
N THR A 416 6.69 12.50 -2.39
CA THR A 416 6.28 12.19 -3.74
C THR A 416 6.88 13.19 -4.69
N LYS A 417 8.00 12.84 -5.29
CA LYS A 417 8.57 13.66 -6.36
C LYS A 417 7.56 13.77 -7.52
N GLY A 418 6.77 14.84 -7.53
CA GLY A 418 5.93 15.19 -8.66
C GLY A 418 4.42 15.26 -8.41
N TYR A 419 3.89 14.89 -7.25
CA TYR A 419 2.48 15.13 -6.91
C TYR A 419 2.25 15.46 -5.43
N ALA A 420 1.36 16.41 -5.18
CA ALA A 420 1.00 16.80 -3.82
C ALA A 420 0.10 15.75 -3.15
N LEU A 421 0.44 15.37 -1.92
CA LEU A 421 -0.43 14.56 -1.08
C LEU A 421 -1.30 15.46 -0.20
N ARG A 422 -2.62 15.28 -0.28
CA ARG A 422 -3.57 15.96 0.60
C ARG A 422 -3.32 15.55 2.04
N THR A 423 -3.36 16.52 2.95
CA THR A 423 -3.29 16.31 4.39
C THR A 423 -4.55 16.83 5.07
N VAL A 424 -4.88 16.25 6.22
CA VAL A 424 -5.91 16.73 7.14
C VAL A 424 -5.28 16.80 8.52
N GLY A 425 -5.31 17.96 9.16
CA GLY A 425 -4.57 18.20 10.41
C GLY A 425 -5.37 18.85 11.52
N ARG A 426 -5.10 18.42 12.76
CA ARG A 426 -5.54 19.06 14.01
C ARG A 426 -4.32 19.36 14.89
N CYS A 427 -4.40 20.42 15.70
CA CYS A 427 -3.33 20.79 16.61
C CYS A 427 -3.88 21.23 17.97
N HIS A 428 -3.01 21.17 18.97
CA HIS A 428 -3.26 21.70 20.29
C HIS A 428 -1.94 22.07 20.99
N TRP A 429 -2.03 22.86 22.04
CA TRP A 429 -0.93 23.10 22.96
C TRP A 429 -1.08 22.17 24.17
N GLU A 430 -0.09 21.30 24.44
CA GLU A 430 -0.05 20.51 25.67
C GLU A 430 0.21 21.38 26.90
N ASN A 431 0.99 22.45 26.72
CA ASN A 431 1.33 23.46 27.71
C ASN A 431 1.75 24.76 27.01
N GLN A 432 2.27 25.75 27.73
CA GLN A 432 2.68 27.04 27.16
C GLN A 432 3.84 26.99 26.18
N SER A 433 4.63 25.90 26.16
CA SER A 433 5.83 25.77 25.34
C SER A 433 5.83 24.52 24.46
N THR A 434 4.82 23.67 24.51
CA THR A 434 4.78 22.44 23.71
C THR A 434 3.55 22.40 22.84
N ALA A 435 3.76 22.49 21.53
CA ALA A 435 2.73 22.35 20.51
C ALA A 435 2.72 20.92 19.95
N VAL A 436 1.52 20.41 19.64
CA VAL A 436 1.31 19.11 18.98
C VAL A 436 0.48 19.32 17.72
N ILE A 437 0.94 18.76 16.62
CA ILE A 437 0.25 18.73 15.34
C ILE A 437 0.06 17.25 14.95
N VAL A 438 -1.17 16.86 14.67
CA VAL A 438 -1.50 15.53 14.15
C VAL A 438 -2.01 15.67 12.72
N LEU A 439 -1.36 14.99 11.77
CA LEU A 439 -1.66 15.04 10.34
C LEU A 439 -1.94 13.65 9.82
N ALA A 440 -3.09 13.46 9.18
CA ALA A 440 -3.39 12.28 8.38
C ALA A 440 -3.17 12.58 6.91
N ILE A 441 -2.69 11.57 6.16
CA ILE A 441 -2.54 11.62 4.71
C ILE A 441 -3.47 10.57 4.10
N PRO A 442 -4.68 10.94 3.63
CA PRO A 442 -5.73 9.99 3.24
C PRO A 442 -5.36 9.02 2.10
N ARG A 443 -4.33 9.34 1.31
CA ARG A 443 -3.84 8.51 0.18
C ARG A 443 -2.56 7.73 0.47
N SER A 444 -2.09 7.81 1.72
CA SER A 444 -0.88 7.17 2.20
C SER A 444 -1.15 6.55 3.56
N PRO A 445 -0.43 5.50 3.97
CA PRO A 445 -0.60 4.89 5.29
C PRO A 445 -0.12 5.78 6.44
N SER A 446 0.40 6.98 6.16
CA SER A 446 1.07 7.78 7.16
C SER A 446 0.12 8.71 7.91
N ILE A 447 0.21 8.65 9.24
CA ILE A 447 -0.33 9.63 10.19
C ILE A 447 0.86 10.13 11.00
N PHE A 448 1.06 11.44 11.07
CA PHE A 448 2.16 12.04 11.80
C PHE A 448 1.66 12.72 13.06
N THR A 449 2.34 12.47 14.17
CA THR A 449 2.28 13.30 15.36
C THR A 449 3.58 14.08 15.45
N ILE A 450 3.50 15.40 15.28
CA ILE A 450 4.64 16.31 15.34
C ILE A 450 4.56 17.05 16.68
N LYS A 451 5.51 16.79 17.55
CA LYS A 451 5.61 17.46 18.86
C LYS A 451 6.76 18.45 18.83
N ILE A 452 6.45 19.72 19.10
CA ILE A 452 7.37 20.84 19.03
C ILE A 452 7.54 21.39 20.43
N ASN A 453 8.73 21.23 21.01
CA ASN A 453 9.08 21.76 22.33
C ASN A 453 9.88 23.04 22.19
N LEU A 454 9.38 24.12 22.79
CA LEU A 454 9.95 25.47 22.76
C LEU A 454 10.50 25.89 24.13
N ASP A 455 10.51 25.01 25.14
CA ASP A 455 10.93 25.36 26.51
C ASP A 455 12.46 25.59 26.57
N PRO A 456 12.93 26.82 26.82
CA PRO A 456 14.35 27.12 26.86
C PRO A 456 15.08 26.44 28.04
N ARG A 457 14.35 25.96 29.04
CA ARG A 457 14.93 25.24 30.19
C ARG A 457 15.32 23.81 29.85
N GLU A 458 14.75 23.25 28.80
CA GLU A 458 15.05 21.92 28.28
C GLU A 458 16.18 21.95 27.21
N GLY A 459 16.81 23.10 27.00
CA GLY A 459 17.88 23.28 26.02
C GLY A 459 17.40 23.91 24.72
N ASN A 460 17.94 23.44 23.59
CA ASN A 460 17.51 23.91 22.27
C ASN A 460 16.09 23.42 21.95
N PRO A 461 15.30 24.21 21.22
CA PRO A 461 14.01 23.75 20.72
C PRO A 461 14.14 22.42 20.00
N SER A 462 13.15 21.56 20.14
CA SER A 462 13.15 20.25 19.51
C SER A 462 11.84 19.99 18.78
N ILE A 463 11.94 19.32 17.64
CA ILE A 463 10.79 18.78 16.90
C ILE A 463 10.96 17.28 16.83
N ASN A 464 9.99 16.56 17.39
CA ASN A 464 9.88 15.12 17.28
C ASN A 464 8.70 14.80 16.38
N MET A 465 8.96 14.07 15.32
CA MET A 465 7.94 13.54 14.43
C MET A 465 7.80 12.04 14.70
N ASP A 466 6.61 11.60 15.02
CA ASP A 466 6.27 10.20 15.21
C ASP A 466 5.20 9.76 14.23
N THR A 467 5.31 8.53 13.73
CA THR A 467 4.31 7.89 12.89
C THR A 467 4.37 6.38 13.10
N PRO A 468 3.23 5.70 13.19
CA PRO A 468 3.22 4.24 13.29
C PRO A 468 3.82 3.56 12.05
N ILE A 469 3.84 4.27 10.92
CA ILE A 469 4.36 3.78 9.64
C ILE A 469 5.41 4.76 9.11
N TRP A 470 6.68 4.37 9.23
CA TRP A 470 7.79 5.07 8.62
C TRP A 470 8.06 4.54 7.21
N PHE A 471 7.68 5.29 6.20
CA PHE A 471 8.03 4.99 4.82
C PHE A 471 8.53 6.26 4.14
N GLY A 472 9.85 6.38 4.07
CA GLY A 472 10.52 7.50 3.42
C GLY A 472 10.64 8.79 4.25
N TYR A 473 10.17 8.82 5.50
CA TYR A 473 10.21 9.99 6.38
C TYR A 473 11.25 9.89 7.50
N GLU A 474 12.03 8.81 7.57
CA GLU A 474 12.98 8.53 8.66
C GLU A 474 14.03 9.63 8.85
N LYS A 475 14.34 10.37 7.77
CA LYS A 475 15.31 11.46 7.81
C LYS A 475 14.78 12.73 8.46
N LEU A 476 13.46 12.91 8.55
CA LEU A 476 12.86 14.06 9.22
C LEU A 476 12.88 13.94 10.75
N GLN A 477 13.06 12.74 11.29
CA GLN A 477 12.93 12.45 12.72
C GLN A 477 14.07 13.02 13.58
N LYS A 478 15.24 13.28 13.01
CA LYS A 478 16.48 13.58 13.75
C LYS A 478 17.15 14.87 13.28
N GLN A 479 16.45 16.00 13.38
CA GLN A 479 17.06 17.28 13.06
C GLN A 479 17.40 18.04 14.34
N GLU A 480 18.63 18.60 14.43
CA GLU A 480 19.03 19.49 15.50
C GLU A 480 18.76 20.94 15.11
N PHE A 481 18.10 21.67 15.97
CA PHE A 481 17.59 23.03 15.76
C PHE A 481 18.31 24.04 16.65
N PHE A 482 18.40 25.27 16.17
CA PHE A 482 18.88 26.43 16.92
C PHE A 482 17.85 27.55 16.75
N LYS A 483 17.68 28.36 17.80
CA LYS A 483 16.92 29.58 17.67
C LYS A 483 17.71 30.55 16.80
N ALA A 484 17.09 31.07 15.72
CA ALA A 484 17.64 32.12 14.88
C ALA A 484 17.85 33.41 15.69
#